data_5c9aa07db63c4625ed199aa41fefb4ed
#
_entry.id   5c9aa07db63c4625ed199aa41fefb4ed
#
_cell.length_a   1.000
_cell.length_b   1.000
_cell.length_c   1.000
_cell.angle_alpha   90.00
_cell.angle_beta   90.00
_cell.angle_gamma   90.00
#
_symmetry.space_group_name_H-M   'P 1'
#
loop_
_entity.id
_entity.type
_entity.pdbx_description
1 polymer ?
#
loop_
_entity_poly.entity_id
_entity_poly.type
_entity_poly.pdbx_seq_one_letter_code
_entity_poly.pdbx_strand_id
1 'polypeptide(L)'
;MNKEIFIKLLQQRQFKAVRSILDVMNEVDIASLLSKLDDKELALAFRLIPKDKAAEVFSNMDTSMQSYLVEMFTEKELKELLDDLYMDDTVDMLEELPANLVNRILNTVSATDRKMINQLLNYPDDSAGSIMTTEYVDLRDTMTVGQAMAHIKRTGIHKETIYTCYVTERRKLVGIVSAKDLMTTEDDVPIKDLMETEIISVTTHNDQEYVAQLFTKYDLLALPVLDADGLMVGIVTFDNAMDVMVDEATEDITKMAAINPSEKTYFDTSVFQHAMNRIPWLLILMLTSIITGTIITKYENAFAAIPLLVSFIPMLMDTGGNCGSQSATLIIRGIALDEIHFKDLFKVVFKEFRISLIVGAALSIVNGLRILIQYRNPSLALVIAFSLIGTVIMAKMVGCMLPLLAKKVHLDPAIMASPLITTLVDTFSILIYFNIATLLFKL
;
A
#
# COMPACT_ATOMS: atom_id res chain seq x y z
N MET A 1 22.41 -7.05 -18.64
CA MET A 1 23.72 -6.61 -19.22
C MET A 1 24.75 -6.39 -18.12
N ASN A 2 26.06 -6.61 -18.37
CA ASN A 2 27.08 -6.35 -17.35
C ASN A 2 27.30 -4.83 -17.22
N LYS A 3 26.95 -4.24 -16.05
CA LYS A 3 27.12 -2.82 -15.68
C LYS A 3 28.53 -2.30 -15.99
N GLU A 4 29.56 -3.09 -15.68
CA GLU A 4 30.97 -2.68 -15.87
C GLU A 4 31.31 -2.44 -17.35
N ILE A 5 30.72 -3.21 -18.26
CA ILE A 5 30.92 -3.03 -19.71
C ILE A 5 30.25 -1.74 -20.16
N PHE A 6 29.04 -1.44 -19.69
CA PHE A 6 28.32 -0.21 -20.04
C PHE A 6 29.09 1.04 -19.57
N ILE A 7 29.48 1.07 -18.29
CA ILE A 7 30.28 2.18 -17.73
C ILE A 7 31.58 2.37 -18.50
N LYS A 8 32.29 1.27 -18.83
CA LYS A 8 33.53 1.32 -19.60
C LYS A 8 33.33 1.91 -21.00
N LEU A 9 32.25 1.53 -21.69
CA LEU A 9 31.91 2.09 -23.00
C LEU A 9 31.58 3.59 -22.91
N LEU A 10 30.86 4.00 -21.87
CA LEU A 10 30.52 5.41 -21.63
C LEU A 10 31.78 6.25 -21.35
N GLN A 11 32.66 5.77 -20.47
CA GLN A 11 33.93 6.42 -20.13
C GLN A 11 34.89 6.48 -21.32
N GLN A 12 34.91 5.47 -22.18
CA GLN A 12 35.67 5.45 -23.42
C GLN A 12 35.02 6.30 -24.55
N ARG A 13 33.90 6.99 -24.27
CA ARG A 13 33.13 7.80 -25.23
C ARG A 13 32.66 7.05 -26.47
N GLN A 14 32.42 5.73 -26.32
CA GLN A 14 31.87 4.89 -27.40
C GLN A 14 30.35 5.06 -27.51
N PHE A 15 29.89 6.30 -27.72
CA PHE A 15 28.47 6.68 -27.65
C PHE A 15 27.57 5.92 -28.64
N LYS A 16 28.11 5.54 -29.82
CA LYS A 16 27.35 4.72 -30.76
C LYS A 16 27.03 3.34 -30.20
N ALA A 17 28.00 2.70 -29.53
CA ALA A 17 27.77 1.40 -28.91
C ALA A 17 26.81 1.50 -27.71
N VAL A 18 26.97 2.52 -26.88
CA VAL A 18 26.04 2.83 -25.76
C VAL A 18 24.62 3.02 -26.29
N ARG A 19 24.42 3.85 -27.32
CA ARG A 19 23.11 4.08 -27.91
C ARG A 19 22.48 2.81 -28.49
N SER A 20 23.27 1.98 -29.21
CA SER A 20 22.76 0.70 -29.74
C SER A 20 22.35 -0.27 -28.65
N ILE A 21 22.94 -0.20 -27.46
CA ILE A 21 22.55 -1.01 -26.30
C ILE A 21 21.23 -0.48 -25.73
N LEU A 22 21.11 0.83 -25.50
CA LEU A 22 19.91 1.45 -24.97
C LEU A 22 18.69 1.29 -25.92
N ASP A 23 18.92 1.29 -27.21
CA ASP A 23 17.90 1.13 -28.24
C ASP A 23 17.15 -0.21 -28.15
N VAL A 24 17.84 -1.30 -27.76
CA VAL A 24 17.27 -2.65 -27.65
C VAL A 24 16.84 -3.05 -26.22
N MET A 25 17.14 -2.22 -25.22
CA MET A 25 16.75 -2.49 -23.84
C MET A 25 15.33 -2.00 -23.57
N ASN A 26 14.66 -2.66 -22.60
CA ASN A 26 13.41 -2.19 -22.04
C ASN A 26 13.65 -0.94 -21.18
N GLU A 27 12.68 -0.06 -21.12
CA GLU A 27 12.73 1.25 -20.48
C GLU A 27 13.00 1.15 -18.97
N VAL A 28 12.33 0.24 -18.28
CA VAL A 28 12.54 -0.06 -16.83
C VAL A 28 13.95 -0.58 -16.57
N ASP A 29 14.47 -1.46 -17.46
CA ASP A 29 15.84 -1.96 -17.34
C ASP A 29 16.89 -0.86 -17.59
N ILE A 30 16.59 0.12 -18.45
CA ILE A 30 17.43 1.30 -18.66
C ILE A 30 17.45 2.14 -17.38
N ALA A 31 16.31 2.48 -16.78
CA ALA A 31 16.23 3.22 -15.53
C ALA A 31 17.04 2.51 -14.42
N SER A 32 16.84 1.21 -14.23
CA SER A 32 17.60 0.39 -13.29
C SER A 32 19.11 0.31 -13.58
N LEU A 33 19.54 0.45 -14.83
CA LEU A 33 20.95 0.53 -15.20
C LEU A 33 21.51 1.89 -14.82
N LEU A 34 20.77 2.96 -15.11
CA LEU A 34 21.18 4.34 -14.88
C LEU A 34 21.24 4.67 -13.39
N SER A 35 20.42 4.08 -12.53
CA SER A 35 20.47 4.25 -11.06
C SER A 35 21.80 3.81 -10.43
N LYS A 36 22.64 3.11 -11.16
CA LYS A 36 23.95 2.62 -10.72
C LYS A 36 25.12 3.49 -11.19
N LEU A 37 24.84 4.56 -11.90
CA LEU A 37 25.84 5.51 -12.42
C LEU A 37 26.07 6.66 -11.43
N ASP A 38 27.16 7.36 -11.58
CA ASP A 38 27.34 8.65 -10.91
C ASP A 38 26.57 9.77 -11.65
N ASP A 39 26.36 10.89 -10.99
CA ASP A 39 25.59 12.02 -11.52
C ASP A 39 26.04 12.49 -12.92
N LYS A 40 27.34 12.54 -13.16
CA LYS A 40 27.89 12.99 -14.45
C LYS A 40 27.66 11.96 -15.55
N GLU A 41 27.83 10.70 -15.21
CA GLU A 41 27.60 9.58 -16.12
C GLU A 41 26.11 9.44 -16.43
N LEU A 42 25.24 9.67 -15.41
CA LEU A 42 23.78 9.66 -15.54
C LEU A 42 23.31 10.68 -16.59
N ALA A 43 23.64 11.97 -16.43
CA ALA A 43 23.20 13.00 -17.36
C ALA A 43 23.71 12.77 -18.79
N LEU A 44 24.91 12.21 -18.93
CA LEU A 44 25.48 11.87 -20.24
C LEU A 44 24.76 10.67 -20.86
N ALA A 45 24.52 9.62 -20.08
CA ALA A 45 23.87 8.41 -20.55
C ALA A 45 22.41 8.69 -20.93
N PHE A 46 21.68 9.49 -20.14
CA PHE A 46 20.30 9.88 -20.44
C PHE A 46 20.17 10.56 -21.80
N ARG A 47 21.09 11.49 -22.14
CA ARG A 47 21.11 12.15 -23.46
C ARG A 47 21.38 11.21 -24.65
N LEU A 48 21.81 9.99 -24.39
CA LEU A 48 22.02 8.95 -25.43
C LEU A 48 20.81 8.03 -25.62
N ILE A 49 19.80 8.11 -24.76
CA ILE A 49 18.55 7.35 -24.89
C ILE A 49 17.82 7.79 -26.16
N PRO A 50 17.22 6.86 -26.93
CA PRO A 50 16.30 7.21 -28.00
C PRO A 50 15.16 8.10 -27.50
N LYS A 51 14.75 9.11 -28.29
CA LYS A 51 13.77 10.10 -27.85
C LYS A 51 12.40 9.48 -27.51
N ASP A 52 12.03 8.47 -28.27
CA ASP A 52 10.79 7.72 -28.09
C ASP A 52 10.72 6.89 -26.80
N LYS A 53 11.85 6.71 -26.11
CA LYS A 53 11.96 5.98 -24.84
C LYS A 53 12.27 6.90 -23.65
N ALA A 54 12.66 8.14 -23.92
CA ALA A 54 13.24 9.00 -22.89
C ALA A 54 12.24 9.36 -21.78
N ALA A 55 10.98 9.61 -22.13
CA ALA A 55 9.92 9.92 -21.20
C ALA A 55 9.63 8.72 -20.26
N GLU A 56 9.43 7.54 -20.83
CA GLU A 56 9.17 6.32 -20.08
C GLU A 56 10.37 5.87 -19.22
N VAL A 57 11.60 6.06 -19.70
CA VAL A 57 12.79 5.83 -18.84
C VAL A 57 12.83 6.81 -17.69
N PHE A 58 12.43 8.06 -17.92
CA PHE A 58 12.46 9.10 -16.89
C PHE A 58 11.38 8.87 -15.81
N SER A 59 10.16 8.48 -16.18
CA SER A 59 9.09 8.17 -15.21
C SER A 59 9.47 6.99 -14.30
N ASN A 60 10.21 6.02 -14.81
CA ASN A 60 10.72 4.86 -14.05
C ASN A 60 11.98 5.15 -13.22
N MET A 61 12.43 6.41 -13.07
CA MET A 61 13.59 6.78 -12.26
C MET A 61 13.20 7.20 -10.85
N ASP A 62 14.10 6.96 -9.88
CA ASP A 62 13.94 7.48 -8.52
C ASP A 62 13.94 9.02 -8.52
N THR A 63 13.18 9.64 -7.62
CA THR A 63 13.03 11.10 -7.45
C THR A 63 14.36 11.84 -7.37
N SER A 64 15.38 11.26 -6.74
CA SER A 64 16.72 11.86 -6.65
C SER A 64 17.39 12.01 -8.02
N MET A 65 17.20 11.01 -8.90
CA MET A 65 17.71 11.04 -10.28
C MET A 65 16.93 12.01 -11.14
N GLN A 66 15.59 12.00 -11.02
CA GLN A 66 14.70 12.95 -11.70
C GLN A 66 15.05 14.39 -11.32
N SER A 67 15.19 14.68 -10.02
CA SER A 67 15.62 16.00 -9.51
C SER A 67 16.93 16.47 -10.14
N TYR A 68 17.93 15.60 -10.12
CA TYR A 68 19.24 15.90 -10.70
C TYR A 68 19.16 16.17 -12.21
N LEU A 69 18.44 15.33 -12.95
CA LEU A 69 18.28 15.51 -14.40
C LEU A 69 17.50 16.80 -14.73
N VAL A 70 16.43 17.10 -13.99
CA VAL A 70 15.68 18.36 -14.15
C VAL A 70 16.57 19.57 -13.91
N GLU A 71 17.50 19.55 -12.94
CA GLU A 71 18.46 20.62 -12.74
C GLU A 71 19.44 20.77 -13.90
N MET A 72 19.88 19.65 -14.49
CA MET A 72 20.91 19.61 -15.52
C MET A 72 20.39 19.85 -16.94
N PHE A 73 19.09 19.71 -17.18
CA PHE A 73 18.50 19.94 -18.50
C PHE A 73 18.44 21.41 -18.87
N THR A 74 18.62 21.67 -20.15
CA THR A 74 18.27 22.99 -20.75
C THR A 74 16.73 23.11 -20.81
N GLU A 75 16.23 24.34 -20.92
CA GLU A 75 14.79 24.59 -21.08
C GLU A 75 14.17 23.83 -22.27
N LYS A 76 14.96 23.64 -23.33
CA LYS A 76 14.51 22.89 -24.50
C LYS A 76 14.43 21.39 -24.24
N GLU A 77 15.46 20.82 -23.60
CA GLU A 77 15.47 19.39 -23.23
C GLU A 77 14.34 19.07 -22.26
N LEU A 78 14.14 19.93 -21.26
CA LEU A 78 13.07 19.77 -20.28
C LEU A 78 11.69 19.85 -20.95
N LYS A 79 11.49 20.81 -21.85
CA LYS A 79 10.24 20.91 -22.58
C LYS A 79 9.95 19.69 -23.46
N GLU A 80 10.95 19.24 -24.25
CA GLU A 80 10.81 18.05 -25.09
C GLU A 80 10.45 16.80 -24.24
N LEU A 81 11.01 16.65 -23.04
CA LEU A 81 10.69 15.56 -22.13
C LEU A 81 9.25 15.67 -21.60
N LEU A 82 8.85 16.85 -21.13
CA LEU A 82 7.51 17.08 -20.54
C LEU A 82 6.39 16.99 -21.58
N ASP A 83 6.67 17.30 -22.85
CA ASP A 83 5.71 17.16 -23.94
C ASP A 83 5.43 15.68 -24.29
N ASP A 84 6.32 14.75 -23.89
CA ASP A 84 6.24 13.31 -24.15
C ASP A 84 5.84 12.50 -22.88
N LEU A 85 5.88 13.11 -21.66
CA LEU A 85 5.41 12.48 -20.43
C LEU A 85 3.87 12.51 -20.30
N TYR A 86 3.31 11.45 -19.73
CA TYR A 86 1.89 11.45 -19.36
C TYR A 86 1.62 12.37 -18.17
N MET A 87 0.36 12.75 -18.02
CA MET A 87 -0.02 13.78 -17.06
C MET A 87 0.10 13.31 -15.61
N ASP A 88 -0.25 12.06 -15.34
CA ASP A 88 -0.04 11.40 -14.03
C ASP A 88 1.44 11.34 -13.67
N ASP A 89 2.31 10.79 -14.53
CA ASP A 89 3.77 10.78 -14.33
C ASP A 89 4.33 12.18 -14.02
N THR A 90 3.79 13.20 -14.70
CA THR A 90 4.20 14.60 -14.49
C THR A 90 3.76 15.09 -13.11
N VAL A 91 2.57 14.73 -12.66
CA VAL A 91 2.02 15.13 -11.35
C VAL A 91 2.76 14.41 -10.23
N ASP A 92 2.93 13.10 -10.32
CA ASP A 92 3.66 12.28 -9.32
C ASP A 92 5.09 12.81 -9.11
N MET A 93 5.79 13.09 -10.22
CA MET A 93 7.11 13.72 -10.14
C MET A 93 7.06 15.06 -9.42
N LEU A 94 6.06 15.92 -9.69
CA LEU A 94 5.95 17.25 -9.10
C LEU A 94 5.66 17.23 -7.60
N GLU A 95 4.94 16.24 -7.10
CA GLU A 95 4.65 16.08 -5.67
C GLU A 95 5.91 15.80 -4.85
N GLU A 96 6.86 15.10 -5.45
CA GLU A 96 8.11 14.72 -4.79
C GLU A 96 9.26 15.73 -4.97
N LEU A 97 9.19 16.62 -5.98
CA LEU A 97 10.28 17.53 -6.31
C LEU A 97 10.35 18.75 -5.38
N PRO A 98 11.57 19.28 -5.14
CA PRO A 98 11.75 20.57 -4.45
C PRO A 98 11.04 21.72 -5.16
N ALA A 99 10.45 22.64 -4.40
CA ALA A 99 9.63 23.75 -4.90
C ALA A 99 10.27 24.62 -5.99
N ASN A 100 11.60 24.75 -6.02
CA ASN A 100 12.31 25.48 -7.08
C ASN A 100 12.24 24.74 -8.42
N LEU A 101 12.29 23.41 -8.42
CA LEU A 101 12.16 22.59 -9.63
C LEU A 101 10.72 22.52 -10.10
N VAL A 102 9.77 22.38 -9.18
CA VAL A 102 8.32 22.49 -9.47
C VAL A 102 8.02 23.78 -10.21
N ASN A 103 8.48 24.94 -9.71
CA ASN A 103 8.29 26.22 -10.38
C ASN A 103 8.94 26.27 -11.76
N ARG A 104 10.09 25.64 -11.94
CA ARG A 104 10.78 25.56 -13.21
C ARG A 104 9.97 24.77 -14.23
N ILE A 105 9.46 23.59 -13.85
CA ILE A 105 8.62 22.75 -14.70
C ILE A 105 7.34 23.48 -15.08
N LEU A 106 6.60 24.02 -14.09
CA LEU A 106 5.36 24.77 -14.33
C LEU A 106 5.54 25.99 -15.24
N ASN A 107 6.74 26.56 -15.30
CA ASN A 107 7.05 27.65 -16.23
C ASN A 107 7.41 27.18 -17.65
N THR A 108 7.78 25.90 -17.81
CA THR A 108 8.17 25.30 -19.08
C THR A 108 6.99 24.73 -19.84
N VAL A 109 6.00 24.15 -19.14
CA VAL A 109 4.78 23.57 -19.74
C VAL A 109 3.83 24.62 -20.30
N SER A 110 2.91 24.21 -21.16
CA SER A 110 1.88 25.09 -21.74
C SER A 110 0.93 25.64 -20.66
N ALA A 111 0.24 26.75 -20.96
CA ALA A 111 -0.76 27.31 -20.04
C ALA A 111 -1.94 26.35 -19.77
N THR A 112 -2.26 25.49 -20.74
CA THR A 112 -3.32 24.47 -20.63
C THR A 112 -2.86 23.36 -19.67
N ASP A 113 -1.67 22.81 -19.89
CA ASP A 113 -1.11 21.72 -19.09
C ASP A 113 -0.86 22.17 -17.66
N ARG A 114 -0.33 23.39 -17.48
CA ARG A 114 -0.19 24.01 -16.14
C ARG A 114 -1.52 24.06 -15.39
N LYS A 115 -2.60 24.42 -16.07
CA LYS A 115 -3.93 24.44 -15.44
C LYS A 115 -4.39 23.03 -15.07
N MET A 116 -4.13 22.04 -15.91
CA MET A 116 -4.44 20.64 -15.68
C MET A 116 -3.63 20.09 -14.50
N ILE A 117 -2.32 20.27 -14.51
CA ILE A 117 -1.41 19.89 -13.42
C ILE A 117 -1.88 20.49 -12.09
N ASN A 118 -2.14 21.82 -12.05
CA ASN A 118 -2.65 22.44 -10.83
C ASN A 118 -4.03 21.93 -10.40
N GLN A 119 -4.84 21.43 -11.31
CA GLN A 119 -6.11 20.80 -10.95
C GLN A 119 -5.87 19.42 -10.33
N LEU A 120 -4.96 18.61 -10.88
CA LEU A 120 -4.63 17.29 -10.39
C LEU A 120 -3.96 17.36 -9.01
N LEU A 121 -2.98 18.24 -8.83
CA LEU A 121 -2.32 18.51 -7.54
C LEU A 121 -3.26 19.05 -6.43
N ASN A 122 -4.48 19.42 -6.74
CA ASN A 122 -5.48 19.84 -5.75
C ASN A 122 -6.42 18.71 -5.30
N TYR A 123 -6.35 17.53 -5.90
CA TYR A 123 -7.09 16.39 -5.36
C TYR A 123 -6.44 15.93 -4.03
N PRO A 124 -7.22 15.34 -3.14
CA PRO A 124 -6.65 14.77 -1.91
C PRO A 124 -5.64 13.69 -2.24
N ASP A 125 -4.54 13.63 -1.50
CA ASP A 125 -3.63 12.50 -1.52
C ASP A 125 -4.42 11.19 -1.28
N ASP A 126 -3.91 10.06 -1.74
CA ASP A 126 -4.55 8.74 -1.61
C ASP A 126 -5.97 8.65 -2.19
N SER A 127 -6.31 9.46 -3.20
CA SER A 127 -7.61 9.47 -3.86
C SER A 127 -7.54 9.02 -5.33
N ALA A 128 -8.69 8.59 -5.90
CA ALA A 128 -8.78 8.30 -7.34
C ALA A 128 -8.36 9.50 -8.20
N GLY A 129 -8.50 10.71 -7.71
CA GLY A 129 -8.12 11.93 -8.41
C GLY A 129 -6.62 12.17 -8.46
N SER A 130 -5.86 11.71 -7.45
CA SER A 130 -4.39 11.83 -7.44
C SER A 130 -3.71 10.82 -8.35
N ILE A 131 -4.27 9.61 -8.49
CA ILE A 131 -3.68 8.52 -9.29
C ILE A 131 -4.28 8.39 -10.69
N MET A 132 -5.09 9.34 -11.16
CA MET A 132 -5.73 9.25 -12.48
C MET A 132 -4.93 9.97 -13.55
N THR A 133 -4.95 9.42 -14.77
CA THR A 133 -4.53 10.12 -15.98
C THR A 133 -5.70 10.73 -16.73
N THR A 134 -5.44 11.81 -17.49
CA THR A 134 -6.44 12.47 -18.32
C THR A 134 -6.37 12.05 -19.79
N GLU A 135 -5.42 11.24 -20.16
CA GLU A 135 -5.12 10.78 -21.51
C GLU A 135 -5.92 9.52 -21.89
N TYR A 136 -7.25 9.61 -21.90
CA TYR A 136 -8.12 8.51 -22.34
C TYR A 136 -8.73 8.77 -23.73
N VAL A 137 -9.23 7.70 -24.37
CA VAL A 137 -9.95 7.80 -25.65
C VAL A 137 -11.42 8.08 -25.38
N ASP A 138 -11.89 9.26 -25.83
CA ASP A 138 -13.30 9.61 -25.83
C ASP A 138 -13.94 9.41 -27.22
N LEU A 139 -15.10 8.79 -27.22
CA LEU A 139 -15.93 8.56 -28.40
C LEU A 139 -17.31 9.21 -28.19
N ARG A 140 -18.03 9.43 -29.30
CA ARG A 140 -19.42 9.87 -29.24
C ARG A 140 -20.36 8.73 -29.65
N ASP A 141 -21.48 8.63 -29.00
CA ASP A 141 -22.53 7.65 -29.28
C ASP A 141 -23.04 7.72 -30.73
N THR A 142 -22.95 8.90 -31.36
CA THR A 142 -23.36 9.17 -32.78
C THR A 142 -22.35 8.70 -33.83
N MET A 143 -21.14 8.29 -33.42
CA MET A 143 -20.11 7.75 -34.33
C MET A 143 -20.47 6.35 -34.78
N THR A 144 -20.02 5.95 -35.97
CA THR A 144 -19.94 4.55 -36.39
C THR A 144 -18.59 3.94 -35.95
N VAL A 145 -18.49 2.61 -35.97
CA VAL A 145 -17.26 1.88 -35.67
C VAL A 145 -16.09 2.37 -36.53
N GLY A 146 -16.30 2.53 -37.85
CA GLY A 146 -15.29 3.05 -38.77
C GLY A 146 -14.82 4.47 -38.41
N GLN A 147 -15.77 5.34 -37.99
CA GLN A 147 -15.41 6.70 -37.52
C GLN A 147 -14.65 6.67 -36.21
N ALA A 148 -15.02 5.82 -35.27
CA ALA A 148 -14.32 5.62 -34.00
C ALA A 148 -12.90 5.10 -34.24
N MET A 149 -12.72 4.09 -35.07
CA MET A 149 -11.42 3.57 -35.46
C MET A 149 -10.51 4.61 -36.12
N ALA A 150 -11.10 5.46 -37.01
CA ALA A 150 -10.34 6.58 -37.60
C ALA A 150 -9.95 7.63 -36.55
N HIS A 151 -10.81 7.89 -35.56
CA HIS A 151 -10.51 8.78 -34.44
C HIS A 151 -9.37 8.22 -33.59
N ILE A 152 -9.44 6.96 -33.20
CA ILE A 152 -8.39 6.27 -32.39
C ILE A 152 -7.05 6.28 -33.14
N LYS A 153 -7.00 5.93 -34.40
CA LYS A 153 -5.76 5.97 -35.21
C LYS A 153 -5.10 7.34 -35.25
N ARG A 154 -5.88 8.41 -35.15
CA ARG A 154 -5.38 9.80 -35.18
C ARG A 154 -4.90 10.28 -33.78
N THR A 155 -5.61 9.91 -32.73
CA THR A 155 -5.42 10.48 -31.38
C THR A 155 -4.76 9.52 -30.40
N GLY A 156 -4.86 8.21 -30.65
CA GLY A 156 -4.46 7.18 -29.70
C GLY A 156 -2.97 7.11 -29.36
N ILE A 157 -2.10 7.70 -30.20
CA ILE A 157 -0.66 7.76 -29.91
C ILE A 157 -0.32 8.64 -28.69
N HIS A 158 -1.24 9.54 -28.31
CA HIS A 158 -1.11 10.42 -27.16
C HIS A 158 -2.08 10.01 -26.04
N LYS A 159 -2.53 8.77 -26.03
CA LYS A 159 -3.44 8.24 -25.02
C LYS A 159 -2.74 7.14 -24.25
N GLU A 160 -2.94 7.13 -22.94
CA GLU A 160 -2.40 6.14 -22.02
C GLU A 160 -2.76 4.72 -22.45
N THR A 161 -4.04 4.53 -22.75
CA THR A 161 -4.52 3.25 -23.27
C THR A 161 -5.62 3.44 -24.32
N ILE A 162 -5.68 2.50 -25.29
CA ILE A 162 -6.75 2.40 -26.28
C ILE A 162 -7.62 1.14 -26.09
N TYR A 163 -7.30 0.30 -25.10
CA TYR A 163 -8.01 -0.97 -24.89
C TYR A 163 -9.46 -0.77 -24.48
N THR A 164 -9.73 0.26 -23.69
CA THR A 164 -11.07 0.69 -23.29
C THR A 164 -11.30 2.12 -23.78
N CYS A 165 -12.35 2.32 -24.57
CA CYS A 165 -12.77 3.61 -25.09
C CYS A 165 -14.05 4.05 -24.37
N TYR A 166 -14.12 5.31 -24.00
CA TYR A 166 -15.22 5.87 -23.22
C TYR A 166 -16.17 6.67 -24.10
N VAL A 167 -17.45 6.31 -24.05
CA VAL A 167 -18.47 7.01 -24.82
C VAL A 167 -19.06 8.12 -23.97
N THR A 168 -18.92 9.38 -24.45
CA THR A 168 -19.38 10.54 -23.69
C THR A 168 -20.40 11.35 -24.44
N GLU A 169 -21.43 11.84 -23.74
CA GLU A 169 -22.35 12.87 -24.20
C GLU A 169 -22.16 14.13 -23.34
N ARG A 170 -21.64 15.21 -23.92
CA ARG A 170 -21.32 16.46 -23.20
C ARG A 170 -20.45 16.22 -21.95
N ARG A 171 -19.42 15.40 -22.10
CA ARG A 171 -18.51 14.93 -21.02
C ARG A 171 -19.15 13.98 -20.00
N LYS A 172 -20.44 13.68 -20.09
CA LYS A 172 -21.06 12.68 -19.23
C LYS A 172 -20.80 11.30 -19.81
N LEU A 173 -20.28 10.39 -18.99
CA LEU A 173 -20.04 9.01 -19.38
C LEU A 173 -21.38 8.28 -19.59
N VAL A 174 -21.59 7.74 -20.79
CA VAL A 174 -22.84 7.05 -21.17
C VAL A 174 -22.62 5.61 -21.60
N GLY A 175 -21.38 5.22 -21.91
CA GLY A 175 -21.02 3.87 -22.32
C GLY A 175 -19.52 3.66 -22.36
N ILE A 176 -19.11 2.40 -22.47
CA ILE A 176 -17.74 1.98 -22.75
C ILE A 176 -17.74 1.02 -23.94
N VAL A 177 -16.66 1.01 -24.72
CA VAL A 177 -16.46 0.07 -25.84
C VAL A 177 -15.03 -0.44 -25.79
N SER A 178 -14.83 -1.74 -25.89
CA SER A 178 -13.48 -2.30 -25.95
C SER A 178 -12.88 -2.15 -27.37
N ALA A 179 -11.55 -2.02 -27.43
CA ALA A 179 -10.85 -2.07 -28.72
C ALA A 179 -11.14 -3.37 -29.47
N LYS A 180 -11.31 -4.49 -28.76
CA LYS A 180 -11.69 -5.78 -29.34
C LYS A 180 -13.03 -5.69 -30.08
N ASP A 181 -14.06 -5.10 -29.46
CA ASP A 181 -15.39 -4.97 -30.07
C ASP A 181 -15.35 -4.06 -31.30
N LEU A 182 -14.58 -2.96 -31.23
CA LEU A 182 -14.37 -2.08 -32.39
C LEU A 182 -13.66 -2.79 -33.55
N MET A 183 -12.69 -3.67 -33.26
CA MET A 183 -11.93 -4.40 -34.30
C MET A 183 -12.69 -5.59 -34.89
N THR A 184 -13.71 -6.10 -34.21
CA THR A 184 -14.48 -7.28 -34.64
C THR A 184 -15.87 -6.97 -35.18
N THR A 185 -16.27 -5.69 -35.15
CA THR A 185 -17.58 -5.23 -35.63
C THR A 185 -17.45 -4.50 -36.97
N GLU A 186 -18.48 -4.52 -37.80
CA GLU A 186 -18.53 -3.84 -39.12
C GLU A 186 -18.49 -2.32 -38.95
N ASP A 187 -17.87 -1.61 -39.92
CA ASP A 187 -17.58 -0.18 -39.86
C ASP A 187 -18.82 0.72 -39.79
N ASP A 188 -19.97 0.26 -40.27
CA ASP A 188 -21.22 1.01 -40.37
C ASP A 188 -22.07 0.91 -39.09
N VAL A 189 -21.76 0.03 -38.17
CA VAL A 189 -22.50 -0.14 -36.92
C VAL A 189 -22.31 1.10 -36.02
N PRO A 190 -23.40 1.70 -35.49
CA PRO A 190 -23.30 2.82 -34.56
C PRO A 190 -22.70 2.40 -33.20
N ILE A 191 -21.85 3.24 -32.64
CA ILE A 191 -21.25 3.03 -31.30
C ILE A 191 -22.31 2.82 -30.22
N LYS A 192 -23.44 3.53 -30.31
CA LYS A 192 -24.57 3.41 -29.39
C LYS A 192 -25.14 1.99 -29.32
N ASP A 193 -25.08 1.22 -30.39
CA ASP A 193 -25.62 -0.14 -30.44
C ASP A 193 -24.57 -1.19 -29.97
N LEU A 194 -23.32 -0.77 -29.90
CA LEU A 194 -22.17 -1.62 -29.49
C LEU A 194 -21.77 -1.39 -28.03
N MET A 195 -21.96 -0.18 -27.50
CA MET A 195 -21.46 0.22 -26.19
C MET A 195 -22.16 -0.52 -25.04
N GLU A 196 -21.39 -0.85 -24.03
CA GLU A 196 -21.86 -1.32 -22.72
C GLU A 196 -22.25 -0.12 -21.85
N THR A 197 -23.44 -0.18 -21.23
CA THR A 197 -24.01 0.93 -20.43
C THR A 197 -23.98 0.69 -18.92
N GLU A 198 -23.73 -0.56 -18.48
CA GLU A 198 -23.51 -0.88 -17.06
C GLU A 198 -22.03 -0.65 -16.72
N ILE A 199 -21.71 0.59 -16.38
CA ILE A 199 -20.32 1.03 -16.22
C ILE A 199 -19.94 1.06 -14.73
N ILE A 200 -18.85 0.40 -14.39
CA ILE A 200 -18.18 0.56 -13.10
C ILE A 200 -17.36 1.85 -13.19
N SER A 201 -17.57 2.76 -12.26
CA SER A 201 -16.87 4.05 -12.21
C SER A 201 -16.64 4.48 -10.77
N VAL A 202 -15.69 5.36 -10.54
CA VAL A 202 -15.38 5.99 -9.24
C VAL A 202 -15.46 7.50 -9.36
N THR A 203 -15.51 8.17 -8.22
CA THR A 203 -15.40 9.63 -8.15
C THR A 203 -13.98 10.03 -7.76
N THR A 204 -13.57 11.25 -8.09
CA THR A 204 -12.24 11.79 -7.78
C THR A 204 -11.86 11.73 -6.30
N HIS A 205 -12.82 11.59 -5.39
CA HIS A 205 -12.60 11.53 -3.94
C HIS A 205 -12.70 10.12 -3.37
N ASN A 206 -12.86 9.10 -4.21
CA ASN A 206 -12.79 7.73 -3.72
C ASN A 206 -11.35 7.41 -3.32
N ASP A 207 -11.23 6.69 -2.22
CA ASP A 207 -9.97 6.18 -1.70
C ASP A 207 -9.26 5.28 -2.71
N GLN A 208 -7.93 5.43 -2.84
CA GLN A 208 -7.12 4.68 -3.83
C GLN A 208 -7.10 3.17 -3.55
N GLU A 209 -7.11 2.75 -2.27
CA GLU A 209 -7.20 1.33 -1.91
C GLU A 209 -8.50 0.72 -2.42
N TYR A 210 -9.63 1.44 -2.26
CA TYR A 210 -10.92 1.02 -2.80
C TYR A 210 -10.90 0.93 -4.34
N VAL A 211 -10.24 1.88 -5.01
CA VAL A 211 -10.06 1.84 -6.47
C VAL A 211 -9.28 0.59 -6.87
N ALA A 212 -8.14 0.30 -6.24
CA ALA A 212 -7.32 -0.87 -6.52
C ALA A 212 -8.07 -2.20 -6.27
N GLN A 213 -8.94 -2.26 -5.24
CA GLN A 213 -9.81 -3.40 -4.98
C GLN A 213 -10.81 -3.65 -6.13
N LEU A 214 -11.33 -2.60 -6.77
CA LEU A 214 -12.22 -2.74 -7.94
C LEU A 214 -11.52 -3.39 -9.13
N PHE A 215 -10.24 -3.07 -9.38
CA PHE A 215 -9.46 -3.72 -10.43
C PHE A 215 -9.37 -5.23 -10.22
N THR A 216 -9.05 -5.66 -9.01
CA THR A 216 -8.97 -7.09 -8.65
C THR A 216 -10.33 -7.78 -8.71
N LYS A 217 -11.41 -7.07 -8.34
CA LYS A 217 -12.76 -7.65 -8.26
C LYS A 217 -13.40 -7.85 -9.62
N TYR A 218 -13.11 -6.97 -10.57
CA TYR A 218 -13.78 -6.92 -11.88
C TYR A 218 -12.83 -7.17 -13.05
N ASP A 219 -11.56 -7.52 -12.80
CA ASP A 219 -10.51 -7.76 -13.80
C ASP A 219 -10.39 -6.59 -14.81
N LEU A 220 -10.37 -5.35 -14.28
CA LEU A 220 -10.37 -4.14 -15.10
C LEU A 220 -8.97 -3.86 -15.68
N LEU A 221 -8.92 -3.27 -16.88
CA LEU A 221 -7.70 -2.72 -17.47
C LEU A 221 -7.60 -1.20 -17.25
N ALA A 222 -8.74 -0.53 -17.14
CA ALA A 222 -8.84 0.89 -16.82
C ALA A 222 -10.21 1.18 -16.20
N LEU A 223 -10.26 2.15 -15.28
CA LEU A 223 -11.46 2.52 -14.53
C LEU A 223 -11.77 4.01 -14.72
N PRO A 224 -12.95 4.40 -15.21
CA PRO A 224 -13.30 5.80 -15.42
C PRO A 224 -13.54 6.52 -14.08
N VAL A 225 -13.02 7.74 -14.02
CA VAL A 225 -13.13 8.66 -12.87
C VAL A 225 -14.07 9.79 -13.24
N LEU A 226 -15.03 10.05 -12.35
CA LEU A 226 -16.04 11.10 -12.51
C LEU A 226 -15.83 12.20 -11.47
N ASP A 227 -16.14 13.43 -11.82
CA ASP A 227 -16.20 14.54 -10.85
C ASP A 227 -17.53 14.52 -10.06
N ALA A 228 -17.68 15.50 -9.14
CA ALA A 228 -18.88 15.63 -8.31
C ALA A 228 -20.18 15.87 -9.13
N ASP A 229 -20.07 16.38 -10.35
CA ASP A 229 -21.18 16.62 -11.25
C ASP A 229 -21.48 15.39 -12.16
N GLY A 230 -20.72 14.31 -12.00
CA GLY A 230 -20.83 13.08 -12.78
C GLY A 230 -20.25 13.20 -14.20
N LEU A 231 -19.37 14.17 -14.42
CA LEU A 231 -18.65 14.31 -15.67
C LEU A 231 -17.34 13.50 -15.62
N MET A 232 -16.98 12.88 -16.73
CA MET A 232 -15.73 12.14 -16.84
C MET A 232 -14.54 13.10 -16.86
N VAL A 233 -13.58 12.87 -15.96
CA VAL A 233 -12.39 13.71 -15.78
C VAL A 233 -11.08 12.97 -16.05
N GLY A 234 -11.06 11.65 -15.92
CA GLY A 234 -9.87 10.85 -16.13
C GLY A 234 -10.18 9.35 -16.10
N ILE A 235 -9.12 8.58 -16.10
CA ILE A 235 -9.11 7.13 -15.88
C ILE A 235 -7.99 6.78 -14.90
N VAL A 236 -8.18 5.72 -14.11
CA VAL A 236 -7.09 5.01 -13.45
C VAL A 236 -6.76 3.81 -14.31
N THR A 237 -5.49 3.53 -14.52
CA THR A 237 -5.00 2.39 -15.29
C THR A 237 -4.65 1.21 -14.40
N PHE A 238 -4.45 0.04 -14.98
CA PHE A 238 -4.13 -1.18 -14.24
C PHE A 238 -2.76 -1.10 -13.55
N ASP A 239 -1.76 -0.52 -14.20
CA ASP A 239 -0.41 -0.30 -13.67
C ASP A 239 -0.43 0.61 -12.44
N ASN A 240 -1.07 1.81 -12.52
CA ASN A 240 -1.23 2.70 -11.36
C ASN A 240 -1.98 1.99 -10.21
N ALA A 241 -3.03 1.21 -10.52
CA ALA A 241 -3.72 0.42 -9.50
C ALA A 241 -2.83 -0.67 -8.88
N MET A 242 -1.91 -1.27 -9.64
CA MET A 242 -0.92 -2.24 -9.12
C MET A 242 0.09 -1.57 -8.19
N ASP A 243 0.57 -0.38 -8.52
CA ASP A 243 1.50 0.37 -7.68
C ASP A 243 0.82 0.74 -6.35
N VAL A 244 -0.41 1.26 -6.40
CA VAL A 244 -1.23 1.49 -5.19
C VAL A 244 -1.35 0.23 -4.33
N MET A 245 -1.61 -0.95 -4.93
CA MET A 245 -1.70 -2.20 -4.16
C MET A 245 -0.40 -2.56 -3.44
N VAL A 246 0.75 -2.28 -4.04
CA VAL A 246 2.06 -2.52 -3.43
C VAL A 246 2.33 -1.53 -2.30
N ASP A 247 1.99 -0.27 -2.50
CA ASP A 247 2.20 0.81 -1.53
C ASP A 247 1.30 0.64 -0.31
N GLU A 248 0.00 0.36 -0.50
CA GLU A 248 -0.94 0.05 0.58
C GLU A 248 -0.51 -1.19 1.38
N ALA A 249 -0.07 -2.26 0.70
CA ALA A 249 0.45 -3.45 1.38
C ALA A 249 1.72 -3.14 2.19
N THR A 250 2.59 -2.26 1.69
CA THR A 250 3.80 -1.82 2.38
C THR A 250 3.47 -0.92 3.56
N GLU A 251 2.50 -0.01 3.39
CA GLU A 251 1.98 0.84 4.45
C GLU A 251 1.38 0.00 5.59
N ASP A 252 0.50 -0.95 5.27
CA ASP A 252 -0.10 -1.89 6.21
C ASP A 252 0.95 -2.65 7.01
N ILE A 253 1.98 -3.20 6.35
CA ILE A 253 3.07 -3.94 7.01
C ILE A 253 3.82 -3.03 7.99
N THR A 254 4.11 -1.78 7.63
CA THR A 254 4.83 -0.84 8.50
C THR A 254 3.96 -0.38 9.68
N LYS A 255 2.68 -0.09 9.47
CA LYS A 255 1.71 0.23 10.52
C LYS A 255 1.52 -0.94 11.48
N MET A 256 1.40 -2.17 10.95
CA MET A 256 1.33 -3.39 11.76
C MET A 256 2.57 -3.64 12.63
N ALA A 257 3.72 -3.09 12.25
CA ALA A 257 4.94 -3.10 13.05
C ALA A 257 5.09 -1.88 13.99
N ALA A 258 4.07 -1.00 14.08
CA ALA A 258 4.11 0.26 14.81
C ALA A 258 5.27 1.17 14.33
N ILE A 259 5.40 1.31 13.02
CA ILE A 259 6.34 2.21 12.34
C ILE A 259 5.53 3.17 11.49
N ASN A 260 5.83 4.46 11.53
CA ASN A 260 5.21 5.40 10.59
C ASN A 260 5.73 5.11 9.17
N PRO A 261 4.85 4.98 8.18
CA PRO A 261 5.23 4.68 6.81
C PRO A 261 6.13 5.78 6.22
N SER A 262 6.84 5.46 5.16
CA SER A 262 7.71 6.35 4.41
C SER A 262 7.69 5.92 2.95
N GLU A 263 7.48 6.86 2.05
CA GLU A 263 7.51 6.65 0.59
C GLU A 263 8.94 6.35 0.07
N LYS A 264 9.96 6.78 0.84
CA LYS A 264 11.35 6.58 0.45
C LYS A 264 11.83 5.16 0.69
N THR A 265 12.71 4.68 -0.17
CA THR A 265 13.36 3.38 0.02
C THR A 265 14.19 3.34 1.31
N TYR A 266 14.50 2.15 1.78
CA TYR A 266 15.28 1.96 3.02
C TYR A 266 16.64 2.68 3.00
N PHE A 267 17.33 2.69 1.86
CA PHE A 267 18.65 3.30 1.73
C PHE A 267 18.60 4.80 1.52
N ASP A 268 17.54 5.35 0.93
CA ASP A 268 17.35 6.78 0.69
C ASP A 268 16.81 7.51 1.92
N THR A 269 16.19 6.76 2.84
CA THR A 269 15.73 7.29 4.12
C THR A 269 16.92 7.48 5.07
N SER A 270 17.14 8.70 5.56
CA SER A 270 18.21 8.99 6.51
C SER A 270 18.04 8.23 7.84
N VAL A 271 19.17 7.92 8.51
CA VAL A 271 19.17 7.25 9.83
C VAL A 271 18.30 8.02 10.84
N PHE A 272 18.35 9.35 10.80
CA PHE A 272 17.54 10.19 11.68
C PHE A 272 16.05 10.05 11.40
N GLN A 273 15.66 10.06 10.14
CA GLN A 273 14.25 9.87 9.73
C GLN A 273 13.74 8.49 10.13
N HIS A 274 14.53 7.43 9.88
CA HIS A 274 14.20 6.08 10.35
C HIS A 274 13.98 6.00 11.86
N ALA A 275 14.78 6.73 12.66
CA ALA A 275 14.60 6.81 14.10
C ALA A 275 13.30 7.55 14.45
N MET A 276 13.03 8.69 13.81
CA MET A 276 11.82 9.49 14.06
C MET A 276 10.53 8.75 13.69
N ASN A 277 10.54 7.92 12.66
CA ASN A 277 9.37 7.11 12.27
C ASN A 277 9.04 5.99 13.29
N ARG A 278 9.98 5.62 14.15
CA ARG A 278 9.82 4.53 15.16
C ARG A 278 9.62 5.05 16.59
N ILE A 279 10.30 6.13 16.97
CA ILE A 279 10.33 6.65 18.35
C ILE A 279 8.93 6.93 18.91
N PRO A 280 8.00 7.61 18.21
CA PRO A 280 6.69 7.96 18.79
C PRO A 280 5.93 6.73 19.26
N TRP A 281 5.86 5.69 18.45
CA TRP A 281 5.20 4.44 18.79
C TRP A 281 5.88 3.71 19.94
N LEU A 282 7.21 3.64 19.93
CA LEU A 282 7.98 3.00 21.02
C LEU A 282 7.77 3.72 22.37
N LEU A 283 7.66 5.06 22.36
CA LEU A 283 7.35 5.82 23.57
C LEU A 283 5.92 5.54 24.07
N ILE A 284 4.93 5.46 23.20
CA ILE A 284 3.55 5.10 23.58
C ILE A 284 3.53 3.70 24.21
N LEU A 285 4.17 2.72 23.58
CA LEU A 285 4.24 1.33 24.07
C LEU A 285 5.01 1.25 25.40
N MET A 286 6.07 2.03 25.58
CA MET A 286 6.80 2.12 26.84
C MET A 286 5.92 2.70 27.97
N LEU A 287 5.12 3.73 27.69
CA LEU A 287 4.20 4.30 28.69
C LEU A 287 3.12 3.29 29.10
N THR A 288 2.57 2.53 28.17
CA THR A 288 1.57 1.49 28.47
C THR A 288 2.16 0.35 29.30
N SER A 289 3.45 0.00 29.13
CA SER A 289 4.11 -1.03 29.92
C SER A 289 4.26 -0.66 31.40
N ILE A 290 4.22 0.62 31.77
CA ILE A 290 4.21 1.08 33.18
C ILE A 290 2.97 0.54 33.91
N ILE A 291 1.84 0.44 33.24
CA ILE A 291 0.59 -0.11 33.80
C ILE A 291 0.82 -1.58 34.19
N THR A 292 1.43 -2.34 33.31
CA THR A 292 1.79 -3.75 33.56
C THR A 292 2.72 -3.89 34.75
N GLY A 293 3.75 -3.06 34.85
CA GLY A 293 4.66 -3.02 35.99
C GLY A 293 3.95 -2.73 37.32
N THR A 294 3.02 -1.76 37.33
CA THR A 294 2.22 -1.41 38.52
C THR A 294 1.34 -2.58 38.98
N ILE A 295 0.77 -3.32 38.02
CA ILE A 295 -0.04 -4.51 38.35
C ILE A 295 0.83 -5.59 38.98
N ILE A 296 2.02 -5.85 38.42
CA ILE A 296 2.97 -6.83 38.99
C ILE A 296 3.30 -6.47 40.46
N THR A 297 3.61 -5.21 40.73
CA THR A 297 3.91 -4.75 42.09
C THR A 297 2.75 -4.98 43.05
N LYS A 298 1.50 -4.84 42.60
CA LYS A 298 0.32 -5.11 43.44
C LYS A 298 0.26 -6.57 43.97
N TYR A 299 0.86 -7.50 43.28
CA TYR A 299 0.87 -8.93 43.63
C TYR A 299 2.19 -9.38 44.31
N GLU A 300 3.01 -8.46 44.81
CA GLU A 300 4.30 -8.74 45.48
C GLU A 300 4.17 -9.77 46.59
N ASN A 301 3.11 -9.71 47.39
CA ASN A 301 2.86 -10.70 48.47
C ASN A 301 2.68 -12.12 47.92
N ALA A 302 2.09 -12.30 46.79
CA ALA A 302 1.93 -13.61 46.13
C ALA A 302 3.31 -14.16 45.68
N PHE A 303 4.21 -13.29 45.23
CA PHE A 303 5.58 -13.67 44.86
C PHE A 303 6.40 -14.04 46.06
N ALA A 304 6.27 -13.33 47.19
CA ALA A 304 6.96 -13.66 48.42
C ALA A 304 6.54 -15.03 48.95
N ALA A 305 5.25 -15.38 48.81
CA ALA A 305 4.75 -16.68 49.23
C ALA A 305 5.20 -17.84 48.31
N ILE A 306 5.20 -17.62 46.99
CA ILE A 306 5.56 -18.64 45.98
C ILE A 306 6.45 -17.99 44.91
N PRO A 307 7.76 -17.82 45.11
CA PRO A 307 8.68 -17.15 44.19
C PRO A 307 8.70 -17.75 42.78
N LEU A 308 8.38 -19.04 42.66
CA LEU A 308 8.34 -19.75 41.38
C LEU A 308 7.30 -19.19 40.41
N LEU A 309 6.25 -18.51 40.89
CA LEU A 309 5.22 -17.90 40.04
C LEU A 309 5.81 -16.87 39.11
N VAL A 310 6.83 -16.11 39.51
CA VAL A 310 7.47 -15.08 38.65
C VAL A 310 8.08 -15.70 37.40
N SER A 311 8.60 -16.92 37.50
CA SER A 311 9.26 -17.58 36.34
C SER A 311 8.34 -17.92 35.18
N PHE A 312 7.00 -17.89 35.38
CA PHE A 312 6.03 -18.20 34.34
C PHE A 312 5.42 -16.95 33.69
N ILE A 313 5.66 -15.75 34.23
CA ILE A 313 5.16 -14.49 33.68
C ILE A 313 5.60 -14.32 32.21
N PRO A 314 6.88 -14.43 31.83
CA PRO A 314 7.29 -14.25 30.45
C PRO A 314 6.61 -15.22 29.49
N MET A 315 6.41 -16.48 29.89
CA MET A 315 5.75 -17.48 29.07
C MET A 315 4.28 -17.13 28.80
N LEU A 316 3.55 -16.65 29.81
CA LEU A 316 2.14 -16.30 29.69
C LEU A 316 1.96 -15.04 28.81
N MET A 317 2.80 -14.03 29.02
CA MET A 317 2.80 -12.81 28.22
C MET A 317 3.11 -13.11 26.76
N ASP A 318 4.22 -13.78 26.48
CA ASP A 318 4.63 -14.14 25.12
C ASP A 318 3.56 -14.97 24.39
N THR A 319 3.05 -16.03 25.06
CA THR A 319 1.97 -16.87 24.49
C THR A 319 0.72 -16.05 24.22
N GLY A 320 0.33 -15.18 25.13
CA GLY A 320 -0.84 -14.31 24.97
C GLY A 320 -0.64 -13.33 23.82
N GLY A 321 0.45 -12.60 23.80
CA GLY A 321 0.81 -11.64 22.76
C GLY A 321 0.80 -12.27 21.37
N ASN A 322 1.45 -13.43 21.23
CA ASN A 322 1.49 -14.18 19.97
C ASN A 322 0.11 -14.64 19.51
N CYS A 323 -0.74 -15.15 20.43
CA CYS A 323 -2.11 -15.57 20.11
C CYS A 323 -2.99 -14.40 19.69
N GLY A 324 -2.86 -13.25 20.34
CA GLY A 324 -3.59 -12.03 19.98
C GLY A 324 -3.17 -11.49 18.62
N SER A 325 -1.87 -11.40 18.38
CA SER A 325 -1.30 -10.93 17.12
C SER A 325 -1.70 -11.80 15.93
N GLN A 326 -1.70 -13.14 16.09
CA GLN A 326 -2.17 -14.05 15.04
C GLN A 326 -3.63 -13.79 14.65
N SER A 327 -4.51 -13.55 15.62
CA SER A 327 -5.91 -13.25 15.33
C SER A 327 -6.06 -11.89 14.66
N ALA A 328 -5.35 -10.85 15.15
CA ALA A 328 -5.41 -9.53 14.56
C ALA A 328 -4.94 -9.51 13.12
N THR A 329 -3.80 -10.13 12.82
CA THR A 329 -3.26 -10.20 11.46
C THR A 329 -4.27 -10.81 10.47
N LEU A 330 -4.95 -11.90 10.87
CA LEU A 330 -5.96 -12.53 10.01
C LEU A 330 -7.20 -11.64 9.81
N ILE A 331 -7.61 -10.91 10.85
CA ILE A 331 -8.76 -10.02 10.77
C ILE A 331 -8.45 -8.75 9.98
N ILE A 332 -7.27 -8.14 10.19
CA ILE A 332 -6.80 -6.98 9.41
C ILE A 332 -6.77 -7.34 7.92
N ARG A 333 -6.14 -8.47 7.57
CA ARG A 333 -6.14 -8.95 6.19
C ARG A 333 -7.55 -9.18 5.64
N GLY A 334 -8.45 -9.79 6.43
CA GLY A 334 -9.82 -10.03 5.99
C GLY A 334 -10.62 -8.72 5.80
N ILE A 335 -10.26 -7.65 6.53
CA ILE A 335 -10.83 -6.32 6.34
C ILE A 335 -10.27 -5.67 5.07
N ALA A 336 -8.96 -5.74 4.85
CA ALA A 336 -8.29 -5.20 3.66
C ALA A 336 -8.79 -5.87 2.35
N LEU A 337 -9.10 -7.16 2.39
CA LEU A 337 -9.65 -7.90 1.25
C LEU A 337 -11.19 -7.83 1.12
N ASP A 338 -11.86 -6.97 1.89
CA ASP A 338 -13.33 -6.85 1.94
C ASP A 338 -14.08 -8.16 2.27
N GLU A 339 -13.37 -9.17 2.86
CA GLU A 339 -13.94 -10.45 3.28
C GLU A 339 -14.68 -10.36 4.64
N ILE A 340 -14.23 -9.43 5.51
CA ILE A 340 -14.73 -9.26 6.89
C ILE A 340 -15.20 -7.82 7.10
N HIS A 341 -16.46 -7.69 7.50
CA HIS A 341 -17.07 -6.41 7.81
C HIS A 341 -17.46 -6.32 9.29
N PHE A 342 -17.67 -5.10 9.80
CA PHE A 342 -18.13 -4.90 11.18
C PHE A 342 -19.44 -5.65 11.51
N LYS A 343 -20.34 -5.82 10.54
CA LYS A 343 -21.57 -6.62 10.69
C LYS A 343 -21.31 -8.09 11.02
N ASP A 344 -20.12 -8.59 10.72
CA ASP A 344 -19.74 -9.97 10.98
C ASP A 344 -19.07 -10.18 12.35
N LEU A 345 -18.97 -9.12 13.18
CA LEU A 345 -18.29 -9.12 14.48
C LEU A 345 -18.66 -10.36 15.33
N PHE A 346 -19.94 -10.66 15.49
CA PHE A 346 -20.37 -11.81 16.31
C PHE A 346 -19.96 -13.16 15.72
N LYS A 347 -19.95 -13.30 14.40
CA LYS A 347 -19.49 -14.51 13.72
C LYS A 347 -17.98 -14.70 13.91
N VAL A 348 -17.20 -13.62 13.76
CA VAL A 348 -15.76 -13.59 13.95
C VAL A 348 -15.42 -13.95 15.41
N VAL A 349 -16.01 -13.26 16.37
CA VAL A 349 -15.80 -13.48 17.81
C VAL A 349 -16.13 -14.93 18.17
N PHE A 350 -17.25 -15.48 17.70
CA PHE A 350 -17.62 -16.86 17.98
C PHE A 350 -16.65 -17.87 17.33
N LYS A 351 -16.17 -17.59 16.13
CA LYS A 351 -15.17 -18.42 15.44
C LYS A 351 -13.84 -18.40 16.22
N GLU A 352 -13.33 -17.23 16.57
CA GLU A 352 -12.09 -17.09 17.33
C GLU A 352 -12.19 -17.67 18.75
N PHE A 353 -13.35 -17.56 19.40
CA PHE A 353 -13.60 -18.23 20.67
C PHE A 353 -13.44 -19.76 20.57
N ARG A 354 -14.01 -20.38 19.54
CA ARG A 354 -13.83 -21.83 19.31
C ARG A 354 -12.38 -22.21 19.02
N ILE A 355 -11.68 -21.39 18.24
CA ILE A 355 -10.25 -21.56 17.96
C ILE A 355 -9.45 -21.45 19.26
N SER A 356 -9.77 -20.46 20.11
CA SER A 356 -9.07 -20.24 21.39
C SER A 356 -9.20 -21.42 22.36
N LEU A 357 -10.33 -22.09 22.37
CA LEU A 357 -10.52 -23.30 23.20
C LEU A 357 -9.60 -24.43 22.74
N ILE A 358 -9.48 -24.65 21.44
CA ILE A 358 -8.62 -25.70 20.88
C ILE A 358 -7.14 -25.38 21.15
N VAL A 359 -6.71 -24.15 20.81
CA VAL A 359 -5.32 -23.72 21.02
C VAL A 359 -4.96 -23.66 22.50
N GLY A 360 -5.84 -23.07 23.33
CA GLY A 360 -5.66 -23.00 24.77
C GLY A 360 -5.55 -24.37 25.43
N ALA A 361 -6.41 -25.31 25.06
CA ALA A 361 -6.34 -26.68 25.55
C ALA A 361 -5.01 -27.37 25.16
N ALA A 362 -4.61 -27.27 23.89
CA ALA A 362 -3.36 -27.87 23.41
C ALA A 362 -2.13 -27.33 24.17
N LEU A 363 -2.01 -25.99 24.27
CA LEU A 363 -0.90 -25.34 24.97
C LEU A 363 -0.90 -25.66 26.49
N SER A 364 -2.09 -25.71 27.11
CA SER A 364 -2.24 -26.02 28.54
C SER A 364 -1.89 -27.47 28.84
N ILE A 365 -2.25 -28.42 28.01
CA ILE A 365 -1.86 -29.83 28.18
C ILE A 365 -0.35 -29.98 28.08
N VAL A 366 0.28 -29.42 27.05
CA VAL A 366 1.73 -29.52 26.85
C VAL A 366 2.51 -28.88 28.01
N ASN A 367 2.15 -27.63 28.39
CA ASN A 367 2.84 -26.96 29.50
C ASN A 367 2.49 -27.55 30.87
N GLY A 368 1.24 -27.94 31.10
CA GLY A 368 0.84 -28.58 32.33
C GLY A 368 1.60 -29.89 32.58
N LEU A 369 1.75 -30.74 31.56
CA LEU A 369 2.56 -31.95 31.61
C LEU A 369 4.03 -31.63 31.85
N ARG A 370 4.60 -30.66 31.17
CA ARG A 370 5.98 -30.21 31.36
C ARG A 370 6.23 -29.78 32.83
N ILE A 371 5.35 -28.96 33.38
CA ILE A 371 5.45 -28.45 34.75
C ILE A 371 5.29 -29.59 35.75
N LEU A 372 4.36 -30.51 35.53
CA LEU A 372 4.17 -31.68 36.41
C LEU A 372 5.41 -32.57 36.45
N ILE A 373 6.04 -32.80 35.32
CA ILE A 373 7.28 -33.59 35.22
C ILE A 373 8.47 -32.84 35.89
N GLN A 374 8.64 -31.56 35.60
CA GLN A 374 9.79 -30.76 36.03
C GLN A 374 9.74 -30.39 37.51
N TYR A 375 8.59 -29.97 38.00
CA TYR A 375 8.43 -29.45 39.36
C TYR A 375 7.70 -30.40 40.32
N ARG A 376 7.08 -31.46 39.81
CA ARG A 376 6.30 -32.43 40.57
C ARG A 376 5.22 -31.78 41.45
N ASN A 377 4.69 -30.64 41.04
CA ASN A 377 3.70 -29.85 41.75
C ASN A 377 2.41 -29.75 40.96
N PRO A 378 1.36 -30.59 41.29
CA PRO A 378 0.10 -30.57 40.57
C PRO A 378 -0.67 -29.24 40.65
N SER A 379 -0.62 -28.58 41.81
CA SER A 379 -1.29 -27.30 42.01
C SER A 379 -0.71 -26.22 41.11
N LEU A 380 0.60 -26.16 40.95
CA LEU A 380 1.27 -25.24 40.04
C LEU A 380 0.94 -25.55 38.59
N ALA A 381 0.93 -26.84 38.23
CA ALA A 381 0.55 -27.25 36.86
C ALA A 381 -0.88 -26.83 36.52
N LEU A 382 -1.84 -26.95 37.43
CA LEU A 382 -3.22 -26.53 37.27
C LEU A 382 -3.34 -25.00 37.15
N VAL A 383 -2.63 -24.24 38.01
CA VAL A 383 -2.63 -22.77 37.93
C VAL A 383 -2.18 -22.31 36.52
N ILE A 384 -1.06 -22.83 36.05
CA ILE A 384 -0.51 -22.45 34.74
C ILE A 384 -1.43 -22.92 33.60
N ALA A 385 -1.99 -24.12 33.69
CA ALA A 385 -2.90 -24.63 32.65
C ALA A 385 -4.16 -23.76 32.52
N PHE A 386 -4.84 -23.44 33.62
CA PHE A 386 -6.02 -22.57 33.59
C PHE A 386 -5.67 -21.13 33.16
N SER A 387 -4.52 -20.61 33.61
CA SER A 387 -4.03 -19.29 33.21
C SER A 387 -3.77 -19.21 31.71
N LEU A 388 -3.15 -20.24 31.12
CA LEU A 388 -2.94 -20.31 29.65
C LEU A 388 -4.27 -20.34 28.90
N ILE A 389 -5.24 -21.14 29.32
CA ILE A 389 -6.57 -21.16 28.65
C ILE A 389 -7.19 -19.76 28.73
N GLY A 390 -7.24 -19.16 29.92
CA GLY A 390 -7.82 -17.83 30.10
C GLY A 390 -7.10 -16.75 29.26
N THR A 391 -5.78 -16.77 29.28
CA THR A 391 -4.93 -15.85 28.48
C THR A 391 -5.18 -16.00 26.99
N VAL A 392 -5.20 -17.23 26.47
CA VAL A 392 -5.41 -17.47 25.02
C VAL A 392 -6.82 -17.05 24.57
N ILE A 393 -7.86 -17.35 25.39
CA ILE A 393 -9.21 -16.90 25.10
C ILE A 393 -9.26 -15.37 25.03
N MET A 394 -8.78 -14.69 26.05
CA MET A 394 -8.78 -13.23 26.14
C MET A 394 -7.96 -12.61 25.00
N ALA A 395 -6.76 -13.12 24.74
CA ALA A 395 -5.87 -12.62 23.69
C ALA A 395 -6.50 -12.68 22.30
N LYS A 396 -7.14 -13.83 21.96
CA LYS A 396 -7.82 -13.97 20.67
C LYS A 396 -9.05 -13.09 20.56
N MET A 397 -9.80 -12.88 21.66
CA MET A 397 -10.92 -11.95 21.68
C MET A 397 -10.47 -10.52 21.46
N VAL A 398 -9.45 -10.06 22.17
CA VAL A 398 -8.86 -8.72 21.97
C VAL A 398 -8.35 -8.58 20.55
N GLY A 399 -7.58 -9.55 20.07
CA GLY A 399 -6.98 -9.53 18.72
C GLY A 399 -7.99 -9.46 17.59
N CYS A 400 -9.16 -10.14 17.71
CA CYS A 400 -10.17 -10.07 16.68
C CYS A 400 -11.10 -8.85 16.79
N MET A 401 -11.33 -8.32 18.00
CA MET A 401 -12.27 -7.21 18.19
C MET A 401 -11.65 -5.86 17.88
N LEU A 402 -10.38 -5.61 18.24
CA LEU A 402 -9.77 -4.30 18.11
C LEU A 402 -9.71 -3.80 16.67
N PRO A 403 -9.26 -4.58 15.66
CA PRO A 403 -9.26 -4.09 14.27
C PRO A 403 -10.66 -3.78 13.74
N LEU A 404 -11.67 -4.60 14.08
CA LEU A 404 -13.05 -4.36 13.68
C LEU A 404 -13.65 -3.10 14.32
N LEU A 405 -13.28 -2.81 15.57
CA LEU A 405 -13.70 -1.59 16.26
C LEU A 405 -13.00 -0.36 15.68
N ALA A 406 -11.71 -0.46 15.33
CA ALA A 406 -10.96 0.60 14.65
C ALA A 406 -11.63 0.99 13.32
N LYS A 407 -11.94 0.02 12.46
CA LYS A 407 -12.67 0.25 11.20
C LYS A 407 -14.01 0.96 11.44
N LYS A 408 -14.74 0.60 12.50
CA LYS A 408 -16.02 1.23 12.82
C LYS A 408 -15.91 2.71 13.20
N VAL A 409 -14.83 3.10 13.83
CA VAL A 409 -14.57 4.50 14.23
C VAL A 409 -13.71 5.25 13.20
N HIS A 410 -13.57 4.70 12.01
CA HIS A 410 -12.78 5.25 10.91
C HIS A 410 -11.28 5.42 11.25
N LEU A 411 -10.76 4.54 12.09
CA LEU A 411 -9.32 4.40 12.30
C LEU A 411 -8.81 3.23 11.47
N ASP A 412 -7.58 3.34 11.00
CA ASP A 412 -6.94 2.27 10.26
C ASP A 412 -6.77 1.02 11.13
N PRO A 413 -7.31 -0.14 10.71
CA PRO A 413 -7.19 -1.40 11.44
C PRO A 413 -5.74 -1.87 11.62
N ALA A 414 -4.82 -1.55 10.71
CA ALA A 414 -3.42 -1.96 10.75
C ALA A 414 -2.70 -1.40 11.99
N ILE A 415 -3.07 -0.20 12.46
CA ILE A 415 -2.54 0.39 13.69
C ILE A 415 -2.86 -0.46 14.93
N MET A 416 -3.95 -1.23 14.91
CA MET A 416 -4.38 -2.12 16.00
C MET A 416 -3.68 -3.49 15.96
N ALA A 417 -2.50 -3.56 15.35
CA ALA A 417 -1.77 -4.80 15.17
C ALA A 417 -0.85 -5.15 16.35
N SER A 418 0.16 -5.93 16.08
CA SER A 418 0.94 -6.69 17.07
C SER A 418 1.41 -5.92 18.31
N PRO A 419 2.09 -4.76 18.23
CA PRO A 419 2.67 -4.12 19.43
C PRO A 419 1.62 -3.59 20.41
N LEU A 420 0.50 -3.04 19.93
CA LEU A 420 -0.56 -2.56 20.80
C LEU A 420 -1.31 -3.74 21.46
N ILE A 421 -1.58 -4.78 20.68
CA ILE A 421 -2.25 -5.99 21.18
C ILE A 421 -1.40 -6.69 22.22
N THR A 422 -0.10 -6.90 21.96
CA THR A 422 0.79 -7.53 22.93
C THR A 422 0.78 -6.80 24.26
N THR A 423 0.88 -5.47 24.27
CA THR A 423 0.87 -4.67 25.49
C THR A 423 -0.44 -4.78 26.28
N LEU A 424 -1.58 -4.76 25.58
CA LEU A 424 -2.88 -4.97 26.23
C LEU A 424 -3.02 -6.38 26.77
N VAL A 425 -2.67 -7.36 25.95
CA VAL A 425 -2.75 -8.78 26.30
C VAL A 425 -1.84 -9.11 27.48
N ASP A 426 -0.63 -8.55 27.54
CA ASP A 426 0.30 -8.73 28.65
C ASP A 426 -0.33 -8.28 29.97
N THR A 427 -0.94 -7.11 29.98
CA THR A 427 -1.62 -6.57 31.15
C THR A 427 -2.75 -7.49 31.64
N PHE A 428 -3.61 -7.93 30.74
CA PHE A 428 -4.72 -8.84 31.10
C PHE A 428 -4.24 -10.24 31.44
N SER A 429 -3.21 -10.77 30.76
CA SER A 429 -2.65 -12.08 31.04
C SER A 429 -2.13 -12.18 32.48
N ILE A 430 -1.43 -11.15 32.95
CA ILE A 430 -0.95 -11.05 34.31
C ILE A 430 -2.10 -11.00 35.31
N LEU A 431 -3.13 -10.20 35.04
CA LEU A 431 -4.32 -10.13 35.88
C LEU A 431 -5.01 -11.49 35.99
N ILE A 432 -5.22 -12.18 34.88
CA ILE A 432 -5.83 -13.54 34.86
C ILE A 432 -4.96 -14.49 35.66
N TYR A 433 -3.64 -14.48 35.42
CA TYR A 433 -2.71 -15.38 36.07
C TYR A 433 -2.70 -15.22 37.59
N PHE A 434 -2.57 -14.01 38.08
CA PHE A 434 -2.52 -13.79 39.53
C PHE A 434 -3.87 -14.00 40.20
N ASN A 435 -4.99 -13.68 39.58
CA ASN A 435 -6.30 -14.01 40.14
C ASN A 435 -6.50 -15.54 40.26
N ILE A 436 -6.06 -16.32 39.27
CA ILE A 436 -6.12 -17.78 39.33
C ILE A 436 -5.14 -18.33 40.40
N ALA A 437 -3.92 -17.79 40.44
CA ALA A 437 -2.92 -18.19 41.41
C ALA A 437 -3.38 -17.92 42.86
N THR A 438 -3.87 -16.71 43.15
CA THR A 438 -4.37 -16.35 44.49
C THR A 438 -5.57 -17.19 44.90
N LEU A 439 -6.49 -17.49 43.95
CA LEU A 439 -7.65 -18.34 44.21
C LEU A 439 -7.26 -19.78 44.54
N LEU A 440 -6.36 -20.37 43.75
CA LEU A 440 -6.01 -21.81 43.93
C LEU A 440 -4.99 -22.03 45.06
N PHE A 441 -4.09 -21.10 45.35
CA PHE A 441 -3.16 -21.19 46.47
C PHE A 441 -3.69 -20.56 47.75
N LYS A 442 -4.87 -19.90 47.71
CA LYS A 442 -5.49 -19.19 48.85
C LYS A 442 -4.58 -18.14 49.46
N LEU A 443 -3.92 -17.35 48.60
CA LEU A 443 -2.97 -16.28 48.98
C LEU A 443 -3.73 -14.96 49.26
#